data_36e83bdf173205c8f35d58696cfe8b10
#
_entry.id   36e83bdf173205c8f35d58696cfe8b10
#
_cell.length_a   1.000
_cell.length_b   1.000
_cell.length_c   1.000
_cell.angle_alpha   90.00
_cell.angle_beta   90.00
_cell.angle_gamma   90.00
#
_symmetry.space_group_name_H-M   'P 1'
#
loop_
_entity.id
_entity.type
_entity.pdbx_description
1 polymer ?
#
loop_
_entity_poly.entity_id
_entity_poly.type
_entity_poly.pdbx_seq_one_letter_code
_entity_poly.pdbx_strand_id
1 'polypeptide(L)'
;GVSGNAGLFSTADDLALFARMLLNGGSLGGHQILQPDSVALLLTPDGSTAVEATRTLGWEVQAPLIPNRYLAPRAGLVQHLGYTGTGLWIDLVTRRFVIVLTSRLYPDERGNAMPLREAVLNLVSSTAPLLSGQQIATRAPTMADAVIGAE
;
A
#
# COMPACT_ATOMS: atom_id res chain seq x y z
N GLY A 1 -11.08 1.79 26.31
CA GLY A 1 -12.44 1.59 25.81
C GLY A 1 -12.49 0.57 24.69
N VAL A 2 -13.66 0.16 24.29
CA VAL A 2 -13.87 -0.69 23.11
C VAL A 2 -14.18 0.22 21.93
N SER A 3 -13.52 0.01 20.80
CA SER A 3 -13.70 0.83 19.61
C SER A 3 -13.79 -0.07 18.36
N GLY A 4 -14.61 0.33 17.40
CA GLY A 4 -14.71 -0.34 16.10
C GLY A 4 -13.68 0.15 15.08
N ASN A 5 -12.88 1.16 15.42
CA ASN A 5 -11.81 1.72 14.61
C ASN A 5 -10.54 1.87 15.44
N ALA A 6 -9.38 1.75 14.80
CA ALA A 6 -8.07 1.77 15.47
C ALA A 6 -7.91 0.68 16.56
N GLY A 7 -6.92 0.78 17.44
CA GLY A 7 -6.76 -0.09 18.60
C GLY A 7 -5.89 -1.33 18.38
N LEU A 8 -5.39 -1.57 17.18
CA LEU A 8 -4.39 -2.60 16.93
C LEU A 8 -3.00 -2.07 17.25
N PHE A 9 -2.23 -2.90 17.96
CA PHE A 9 -0.80 -2.69 18.20
C PHE A 9 -0.02 -3.73 17.39
N SER A 10 1.07 -3.32 16.76
CA SER A 10 1.89 -4.18 15.92
C SER A 10 3.34 -3.72 15.90
N THR A 11 4.18 -4.48 15.25
CA THR A 11 5.58 -4.16 14.96
C THR A 11 5.79 -3.90 13.49
N ALA A 12 6.92 -3.30 13.10
CA ALA A 12 7.27 -3.14 11.70
C ALA A 12 7.43 -4.49 11.00
N ASP A 13 7.97 -5.49 11.69
CA ASP A 13 8.17 -6.84 11.15
C ASP A 13 6.84 -7.55 10.87
N ASP A 14 5.88 -7.48 11.79
CA ASP A 14 4.55 -8.07 11.58
C ASP A 14 3.80 -7.36 10.45
N LEU A 15 3.89 -6.04 10.37
CA LEU A 15 3.30 -5.28 9.25
C LEU A 15 3.98 -5.61 7.92
N ALA A 16 5.28 -5.89 7.92
CA ALA A 16 6.00 -6.35 6.73
C ALA A 16 5.51 -7.74 6.28
N LEU A 17 5.25 -8.65 7.22
CA LEU A 17 4.64 -9.95 6.89
C LEU A 17 3.24 -9.77 6.30
N PHE A 18 2.43 -8.89 6.88
CA PHE A 18 1.10 -8.57 6.36
C PHE A 18 1.17 -7.99 4.94
N ALA A 19 2.04 -7.01 4.69
CA ALA A 19 2.22 -6.41 3.37
C ALA A 19 2.69 -7.45 2.33
N ARG A 20 3.64 -8.33 2.72
CA ARG A 20 4.10 -9.43 1.86
C ARG A 20 2.99 -10.43 1.55
N MET A 21 2.17 -10.77 2.53
CA MET A 21 1.00 -11.62 2.34
C MET A 21 0.05 -11.04 1.30
N LEU A 22 -0.28 -9.75 1.38
CA LEU A 22 -1.12 -9.08 0.38
C LEU A 22 -0.47 -9.06 -1.00
N LEU A 23 0.82 -8.72 -1.09
CA LEU A 23 1.58 -8.72 -2.36
C LEU A 23 1.68 -10.11 -2.98
N ASN A 24 1.58 -11.17 -2.19
CA ASN A 24 1.61 -12.56 -2.63
C ASN A 24 0.21 -13.19 -2.79
N GLY A 25 -0.81 -12.36 -3.06
CA GLY A 25 -2.16 -12.87 -3.31
C GLY A 25 -2.78 -13.60 -2.12
N GLY A 26 -2.45 -13.18 -0.90
CA GLY A 26 -2.98 -13.75 0.34
C GLY A 26 -2.18 -14.90 0.91
N SER A 27 -1.00 -15.21 0.35
CA SER A 27 -0.15 -16.32 0.79
C SER A 27 1.06 -15.82 1.59
N LEU A 28 1.44 -16.53 2.64
CA LEU A 28 2.63 -16.26 3.44
C LEU A 28 3.22 -17.58 3.94
N GLY A 29 4.53 -17.79 3.73
CA GLY A 29 5.24 -18.98 4.21
C GLY A 29 4.69 -20.30 3.67
N GLY A 30 4.13 -20.31 2.46
CA GLY A 30 3.50 -21.48 1.85
C GLY A 30 2.06 -21.75 2.31
N HIS A 31 1.50 -20.91 3.17
CA HIS A 31 0.12 -21.02 3.65
C HIS A 31 -0.78 -19.95 3.01
N GLN A 32 -1.92 -20.35 2.49
CA GLN A 32 -2.95 -19.44 2.01
C GLN A 32 -3.76 -18.91 3.20
N ILE A 33 -3.61 -17.61 3.51
CA ILE A 33 -4.25 -16.93 4.64
C ILE A 33 -5.55 -16.26 4.18
N LEU A 34 -5.51 -15.58 3.03
CA LEU A 34 -6.67 -15.02 2.36
C LEU A 34 -6.78 -15.62 0.96
N GLN A 35 -8.00 -15.80 0.48
CA GLN A 35 -8.18 -16.22 -0.90
C GLN A 35 -7.71 -15.11 -1.87
N PRO A 36 -7.12 -15.47 -3.02
CA PRO A 36 -6.65 -14.48 -4.00
C PRO A 36 -7.74 -13.49 -4.43
N ASP A 37 -8.96 -13.95 -4.65
CA ASP A 37 -10.10 -13.09 -5.01
C ASP A 37 -10.43 -12.09 -3.89
N SER A 38 -10.29 -12.49 -2.63
CA SER A 38 -10.47 -11.59 -1.49
C SER A 38 -9.39 -10.51 -1.46
N VAL A 39 -8.14 -10.85 -1.76
CA VAL A 39 -7.04 -9.87 -1.86
C VAL A 39 -7.27 -8.93 -3.04
N ALA A 40 -7.68 -9.45 -4.19
CA ALA A 40 -8.03 -8.64 -5.35
C ALA A 40 -9.15 -7.64 -5.02
N LEU A 41 -10.19 -8.09 -4.32
CA LEU A 41 -11.29 -7.23 -3.86
C LEU A 41 -10.81 -6.14 -2.88
N LEU A 42 -9.95 -6.49 -1.93
CA LEU A 42 -9.36 -5.54 -0.98
C LEU A 42 -8.54 -4.45 -1.66
N LEU A 43 -7.85 -4.76 -2.75
CA LEU A 43 -6.91 -3.87 -3.42
C LEU A 43 -7.49 -3.19 -4.67
N THR A 44 -8.68 -3.58 -5.10
CA THR A 44 -9.36 -2.97 -6.25
C THR A 44 -10.14 -1.74 -5.79
N PRO A 45 -9.93 -0.57 -6.43
CA PRO A 45 -10.72 0.61 -6.14
C PRO A 45 -12.21 0.36 -6.34
N ASP A 46 -13.01 0.76 -5.36
CA ASP A 46 -14.46 0.81 -5.48
C ASP A 46 -14.85 2.11 -6.17
N GLY A 47 -15.45 2.02 -7.33
CA GLY A 47 -15.90 3.22 -8.02
C GLY A 47 -16.24 2.99 -9.49
N SER A 48 -17.27 3.65 -9.90
CA SER A 48 -17.84 3.59 -11.26
C SER A 48 -16.93 4.25 -12.32
N THR A 49 -15.96 5.06 -11.92
CA THR A 49 -14.98 5.67 -12.84
C THR A 49 -13.57 5.54 -12.25
N ALA A 50 -12.66 5.02 -13.08
CA ALA A 50 -11.25 4.77 -12.69
C ALA A 50 -10.47 6.04 -12.30
N VAL A 51 -11.01 7.22 -12.58
CA VAL A 51 -10.37 8.52 -12.32
C VAL A 51 -10.72 9.07 -10.92
N GLU A 52 -11.85 8.65 -10.37
CA GLU A 52 -12.38 9.20 -9.10
C GLU A 52 -12.27 8.23 -7.92
N ALA A 53 -11.88 6.98 -8.17
CA ALA A 53 -11.75 5.99 -7.10
C ALA A 53 -10.53 6.31 -6.23
N THR A 54 -10.78 6.90 -5.07
CA THR A 54 -9.74 7.24 -4.08
C THR A 54 -9.63 6.20 -2.97
N ARG A 55 -10.49 5.18 -2.96
CA ARG A 55 -10.53 4.15 -1.91
C ARG A 55 -10.81 2.76 -2.47
N THR A 56 -10.32 1.78 -1.74
CA THR A 56 -10.72 0.38 -1.81
C THR A 56 -11.42 -0.03 -0.52
N LEU A 57 -11.62 -1.32 -0.29
CA LEU A 57 -12.10 -1.83 0.99
C LEU A 57 -10.98 -1.71 2.05
N GLY A 58 -10.89 -0.57 2.69
CA GLY A 58 -9.94 -0.31 3.78
C GLY A 58 -8.66 0.44 3.37
N TRP A 59 -8.43 0.76 2.11
CA TRP A 59 -7.25 1.49 1.65
C TRP A 59 -7.62 2.78 0.93
N GLU A 60 -6.71 3.74 0.97
CA GLU A 60 -6.67 4.88 0.07
C GLU A 60 -5.79 4.55 -1.14
N VAL A 61 -6.23 4.95 -2.33
CA VAL A 61 -5.48 4.74 -3.56
C VAL A 61 -4.68 5.99 -3.89
N GLN A 62 -3.40 5.81 -4.11
CA GLN A 62 -2.46 6.89 -4.43
C GLN A 62 -1.72 6.59 -5.73
N ALA A 63 -1.01 7.58 -6.26
CA ALA A 63 -0.07 7.36 -7.34
C ALA A 63 1.06 6.42 -6.90
N PRO A 64 1.62 5.60 -7.81
CA PRO A 64 2.75 4.73 -7.48
C PRO A 64 3.92 5.50 -6.88
N LEU A 65 4.73 4.83 -6.05
CA LEU A 65 5.97 5.38 -5.48
C LEU A 65 6.98 5.82 -6.55
N ILE A 66 6.92 5.25 -7.73
CA ILE A 66 7.70 5.70 -8.89
C ILE A 66 6.94 6.85 -9.55
N PRO A 67 7.61 7.98 -9.84
CA PRO A 67 6.98 9.12 -10.48
C PRO A 67 6.66 8.84 -11.93
N ASN A 68 5.73 7.93 -12.20
CA ASN A 68 5.20 7.66 -13.51
C ASN A 68 3.71 7.98 -13.54
N ARG A 69 3.39 9.16 -14.04
CA ARG A 69 2.03 9.69 -14.12
C ARG A 69 1.13 8.98 -15.15
N TYR A 70 1.67 8.00 -15.87
CA TYR A 70 0.94 7.32 -16.95
C TYR A 70 0.23 6.04 -16.48
N LEU A 71 0.47 5.59 -15.24
CA LEU A 71 -0.26 4.45 -14.71
C LEU A 71 -1.63 4.89 -14.18
N ALA A 72 -2.65 4.18 -14.63
CA ALA A 72 -3.98 4.33 -14.09
C ALA A 72 -3.97 4.04 -12.57
N PRO A 73 -4.85 4.68 -11.78
CA PRO A 73 -4.96 4.46 -10.34
C PRO A 73 -5.07 2.99 -9.92
N ARG A 74 -5.57 2.13 -10.80
CA ARG A 74 -5.73 0.68 -10.56
C ARG A 74 -4.42 -0.09 -10.37
N ALA A 75 -3.30 0.45 -10.83
CA ALA A 75 -1.98 -0.16 -10.71
C ALA A 75 -1.11 0.59 -9.72
N GLY A 76 -1.72 1.44 -8.89
CA GLY A 76 -1.00 2.38 -8.06
C GLY A 76 -0.68 1.88 -6.66
N LEU A 77 -0.35 2.85 -5.86
CA LEU A 77 -0.05 2.70 -4.46
C LEU A 77 -1.34 2.67 -3.65
N VAL A 78 -1.48 1.67 -2.81
CA VAL A 78 -2.51 1.68 -1.75
C VAL A 78 -1.85 2.08 -0.43
N GLN A 79 -2.57 2.86 0.37
CA GLN A 79 -2.06 3.32 1.66
C GLN A 79 -3.13 3.31 2.74
N HIS A 80 -2.67 3.25 3.98
CA HIS A 80 -3.48 3.59 5.14
C HIS A 80 -2.65 4.41 6.14
N LEU A 81 -3.19 5.53 6.57
CA LEU A 81 -2.54 6.47 7.48
C LEU A 81 -3.20 6.42 8.85
N GLY A 82 -2.39 6.29 9.89
CA GLY A 82 -2.85 6.39 11.28
C GLY A 82 -2.86 7.83 11.77
N TYR A 83 -3.88 8.18 12.53
CA TYR A 83 -4.01 9.50 13.18
C TYR A 83 -2.78 9.84 14.04
N THR A 84 -2.26 8.84 14.74
CA THR A 84 -1.11 9.00 15.65
C THR A 84 0.22 9.29 14.95
N GLY A 85 0.31 9.10 13.65
CA GLY A 85 1.54 9.36 12.86
C GLY A 85 2.00 8.17 12.02
N THR A 86 1.48 6.98 12.24
CA THR A 86 1.83 5.77 11.51
C THR A 86 1.35 5.79 10.07
N GLY A 87 1.98 5.01 9.21
CA GLY A 87 1.55 4.83 7.82
C GLY A 87 2.09 3.54 7.22
N LEU A 88 1.29 2.94 6.37
CA LEU A 88 1.64 1.78 5.55
C LEU A 88 1.29 2.10 4.10
N TRP A 89 2.25 1.94 3.22
CA TRP A 89 2.12 2.09 1.77
C TRP A 89 2.53 0.80 1.10
N ILE A 90 1.73 0.32 0.17
CA ILE A 90 2.00 -0.89 -0.62
C ILE A 90 1.90 -0.51 -2.10
N ASP A 91 3.03 -0.59 -2.81
CA ASP A 91 3.10 -0.37 -4.24
C ASP A 91 2.92 -1.70 -4.98
N LEU A 92 1.75 -1.86 -5.58
CA LEU A 92 1.35 -3.07 -6.28
C LEU A 92 2.13 -3.29 -7.58
N VAL A 93 2.68 -2.22 -8.15
CA VAL A 93 3.44 -2.28 -9.41
C VAL A 93 4.86 -2.75 -9.17
N THR A 94 5.55 -2.10 -8.22
CA THR A 94 6.95 -2.43 -7.91
C THR A 94 7.08 -3.54 -6.88
N ARG A 95 5.95 -3.99 -6.32
CA ARG A 95 5.87 -4.99 -5.25
C ARG A 95 6.72 -4.61 -4.03
N ARG A 96 6.66 -3.34 -3.67
CA ARG A 96 7.36 -2.76 -2.52
C ARG A 96 6.35 -2.25 -1.50
N PHE A 97 6.80 -2.11 -0.29
CA PHE A 97 6.01 -1.45 0.76
C PHE A 97 6.91 -0.56 1.61
N VAL A 98 6.30 0.43 2.23
CA VAL A 98 6.93 1.34 3.18
C VAL A 98 6.10 1.36 4.45
N ILE A 99 6.77 1.22 5.58
CA ILE A 99 6.17 1.28 6.91
C ILE A 99 6.83 2.42 7.66
N VAL A 100 6.03 3.32 8.19
CA VAL A 100 6.48 4.42 9.05
C VAL A 100 5.72 4.33 10.36
N LEU A 101 6.44 4.05 11.45
CA LEU A 101 5.88 3.96 12.80
C LEU A 101 6.39 5.14 13.61
N THR A 102 5.59 6.18 13.70
CA THR A 102 5.89 7.41 14.44
C THR A 102 4.71 7.82 15.31
N SER A 103 4.98 8.65 16.30
CA SER A 103 3.93 9.29 17.09
C SER A 103 4.07 10.81 16.99
N ARG A 104 2.99 11.47 16.63
CA ARG A 104 2.85 12.92 16.63
C ARG A 104 2.14 13.45 17.87
N LEU A 105 1.72 12.56 18.75
CA LEU A 105 0.87 12.93 19.89
C LEU A 105 1.68 13.50 21.06
N TYR A 106 2.95 13.12 21.18
CA TYR A 106 3.78 13.61 22.27
C TYR A 106 4.49 14.92 21.87
N PRO A 107 4.61 15.91 22.77
CA PRO A 107 4.05 15.90 24.14
C PRO A 107 2.60 16.44 24.22
N ASP A 108 2.08 17.12 23.21
CA ASP A 108 0.89 17.97 23.29
C ASP A 108 -0.10 17.80 22.12
N GLU A 109 0.03 16.72 21.37
CA GLU A 109 -0.81 16.38 20.20
C GLU A 109 -0.73 17.37 19.02
N ARG A 110 0.20 18.33 19.05
CA ARG A 110 0.37 19.34 17.99
C ARG A 110 1.31 18.91 16.88
N GLY A 111 1.92 17.74 17.02
CA GLY A 111 2.84 17.21 16.02
C GLY A 111 2.18 16.99 14.65
N ASN A 112 2.99 17.11 13.59
CA ASN A 112 2.58 16.78 12.23
C ASN A 112 3.53 15.72 11.66
N ALA A 113 3.00 14.54 11.36
CA ALA A 113 3.78 13.45 10.78
C ALA A 113 3.91 13.53 9.25
N MET A 114 3.16 14.43 8.58
CA MET A 114 3.15 14.49 7.11
C MET A 114 4.52 14.81 6.51
N PRO A 115 5.30 15.80 7.01
CA PRO A 115 6.61 16.09 6.44
C PRO A 115 7.58 14.91 6.49
N LEU A 116 7.55 14.13 7.58
CA LEU A 116 8.38 12.93 7.71
C LEU A 116 7.93 11.84 6.73
N ARG A 117 6.62 11.60 6.63
CA ARG A 117 6.05 10.62 5.69
C ARG A 117 6.44 10.97 4.25
N GLU A 118 6.29 12.22 3.85
CA GLU A 118 6.66 12.72 2.53
C GLU A 118 8.16 12.57 2.26
N ALA A 119 9.00 12.91 3.23
CA ALA A 119 10.45 12.76 3.11
C ALA A 119 10.85 11.29 2.91
N VAL A 120 10.27 10.37 3.67
CA VAL A 120 10.53 8.92 3.54
C VAL A 120 10.05 8.42 2.17
N LEU A 121 8.85 8.78 1.73
CA LEU A 121 8.32 8.38 0.44
C LEU A 121 9.14 8.92 -0.72
N ASN A 122 9.57 10.19 -0.64
CA ASN A 122 10.43 10.80 -1.65
C ASN A 122 11.79 10.10 -1.73
N LEU A 123 12.38 9.75 -0.57
CA LEU A 123 13.62 8.99 -0.53
C LEU A 123 13.47 7.61 -1.18
N VAL A 124 12.43 6.87 -0.83
CA VAL A 124 12.14 5.55 -1.42
C VAL A 124 11.90 5.68 -2.93
N SER A 125 11.14 6.68 -3.37
CA SER A 125 10.88 6.93 -4.79
C SER A 125 12.14 7.27 -5.57
N SER A 126 13.05 8.04 -4.99
CA SER A 126 14.33 8.42 -5.63
C SER A 126 15.30 7.25 -5.76
N THR A 127 15.20 6.24 -4.90
CA THR A 127 16.04 5.04 -4.92
C THR A 127 15.43 3.90 -5.73
N ALA A 128 14.18 4.01 -6.14
CA ALA A 128 13.52 3.01 -6.97
C ALA A 128 14.07 3.05 -8.39
N PRO A 129 14.35 1.90 -9.04
CA PRO A 129 14.72 1.90 -10.44
C PRO A 129 13.60 2.49 -11.28
N LEU A 130 13.92 3.42 -12.16
CA LEU A 130 12.98 3.98 -13.13
C LEU A 130 12.57 2.87 -14.08
N LEU A 131 11.32 2.44 -14.05
CA LEU A 131 10.77 1.53 -15.03
C LEU A 131 10.39 2.33 -16.29
N SER A 132 10.75 1.83 -17.47
CA SER A 132 10.25 2.40 -18.71
C SER A 132 8.73 2.20 -18.82
N GLY A 133 8.05 3.06 -19.58
CA GLY A 133 6.60 2.93 -19.80
C GLY A 133 6.18 1.55 -20.31
N GLN A 134 7.02 0.90 -21.13
CA GLN A 134 6.82 -0.48 -21.59
C GLN A 134 6.98 -1.52 -20.46
N GLN A 135 7.98 -1.35 -19.60
CA GLN A 135 8.20 -2.26 -18.45
C GLN A 135 7.07 -2.13 -17.42
N ILE A 136 6.46 -0.96 -17.33
CA ILE A 136 5.32 -0.73 -16.45
C ILE A 136 4.07 -1.36 -17.04
N ALA A 137 3.82 -1.20 -18.34
CA ALA A 137 2.68 -1.81 -19.02
C ALA A 137 2.72 -3.34 -18.98
N THR A 138 3.92 -3.93 -19.05
CA THR A 138 4.11 -5.40 -18.93
C THR A 138 4.15 -5.91 -17.49
N ARG A 139 4.38 -5.03 -16.51
CA ARG A 139 4.39 -5.36 -15.07
C ARG A 139 3.16 -4.89 -14.32
N ALA A 140 2.33 -4.07 -14.94
CA ALA A 140 1.03 -3.75 -14.35
C ALA A 140 0.28 -5.08 -14.17
N PRO A 141 0.03 -5.55 -12.94
CA PRO A 141 -0.71 -6.77 -12.77
C PRO A 141 -2.07 -6.57 -13.42
N THR A 142 -2.41 -7.41 -14.38
CA THR A 142 -3.82 -7.62 -14.69
C THR A 142 -4.48 -8.11 -13.40
N MET A 143 -5.79 -7.98 -13.28
CA MET A 143 -6.52 -8.56 -12.14
C MET A 143 -6.13 -10.04 -11.90
N ALA A 144 -5.74 -10.76 -12.95
CA ALA A 144 -5.21 -12.12 -12.89
C ALA A 144 -3.78 -12.18 -12.32
N ASP A 145 -2.91 -11.23 -12.64
CA ASP A 145 -1.51 -11.24 -12.20
C ASP A 145 -1.33 -10.79 -10.74
N ALA A 146 -2.25 -10.00 -10.21
CA ALA A 146 -2.32 -9.70 -8.77
C ALA A 146 -2.63 -10.97 -7.96
N VAL A 147 -3.18 -11.99 -8.61
CA VAL A 147 -3.64 -13.25 -8.03
C VAL A 147 -2.68 -14.42 -8.32
N ILE A 148 -1.82 -14.35 -9.36
CA ILE A 148 -1.06 -15.50 -9.87
C ILE A 148 0.44 -15.17 -9.96
N GLY A 149 1.04 -14.58 -9.05
CA GLY A 149 2.45 -14.25 -9.20
C GLY A 149 3.27 -14.42 -7.95
N ALA A 150 3.43 -15.66 -7.50
CA ALA A 150 4.47 -16.00 -6.54
C ALA A 150 4.95 -17.44 -6.77
N GLU A 151 5.90 -17.65 -7.66
CA GLU A 151 6.92 -18.66 -7.52
C GLU A 151 8.20 -18.05 -7.01
#